data_1eda13699f9ef8430b039642268d469a
#
_entry.id   1eda13699f9ef8430b039642268d469a
#
_cell.length_a   1.000
_cell.length_b   1.000
_cell.length_c   1.000
_cell.angle_alpha   90.00
_cell.angle_beta   90.00
_cell.angle_gamma   90.00
#
_symmetry.space_group_name_H-M   'P 1'
#
loop_
_entity.id
_entity.type
_entity.pdbx_description
1 polymer ?
#
loop_
_entity_poly.entity_id
_entity_poly.type
_entity_poly.pdbx_seq_one_letter_code
_entity_poly.pdbx_strand_id
1 'polypeptide(L)'
;MYKSFTEVAWEDYCYWQTQDKKTLKRINLLLKDIERNGNDGIGKPEPLTGDLSGYWSRRIDDCNRIVYKIEGDIIKIVQCGSHYRDKSRKGE
;
A
#
# COMPACT_ATOMS: atom_id res chain seq x y z
N MET A 1 9.58 6.77 11.84
CA MET A 1 8.97 5.46 11.56
C MET A 1 9.71 4.76 10.44
N TYR A 2 9.85 3.45 10.58
CA TYR A 2 10.47 2.64 9.54
C TYR A 2 9.40 2.11 8.60
N LYS A 3 9.81 1.84 7.36
CA LYS A 3 8.92 1.25 6.36
C LYS A 3 9.52 -0.06 5.90
N SER A 4 8.70 -1.09 5.88
CA SER A 4 9.10 -2.42 5.46
C SER A 4 8.20 -2.81 4.28
N PHE A 5 8.80 -3.24 3.17
CA PHE A 5 8.07 -3.66 1.98
C PHE A 5 8.28 -5.15 1.77
N THR A 6 7.20 -5.87 1.48
CA THR A 6 7.36 -7.23 0.95
C THR A 6 7.92 -7.12 -0.46
N GLU A 7 8.37 -8.23 -1.02
CA GLU A 7 8.86 -8.24 -2.40
C GLU A 7 7.79 -7.74 -3.38
N VAL A 8 6.56 -8.18 -3.21
CA VAL A 8 5.46 -7.75 -4.07
C VAL A 8 5.24 -6.25 -3.95
N ALA A 9 5.19 -5.74 -2.73
CA ALA A 9 4.98 -4.31 -2.53
C ALA A 9 6.14 -3.49 -3.09
N TRP A 10 7.36 -3.98 -2.94
CA TRP A 10 8.54 -3.31 -3.47
C TRP A 10 8.51 -3.28 -5.00
N GLU A 11 8.14 -4.39 -5.63
CA GLU A 11 7.98 -4.44 -7.08
C GLU A 11 6.93 -3.45 -7.57
N ASP A 12 5.81 -3.35 -6.85
CA ASP A 12 4.79 -2.37 -7.17
C ASP A 12 5.33 -0.95 -7.11
N TYR A 13 6.04 -0.66 -6.04
CA TYR A 13 6.61 0.67 -5.82
C TYR A 13 7.60 1.03 -6.94
N CYS A 14 8.48 0.10 -7.29
CA CYS A 14 9.45 0.30 -8.37
C CYS A 14 8.76 0.46 -9.72
N TYR A 15 7.68 -0.27 -9.95
CA TYR A 15 6.90 -0.16 -11.18
C TYR A 15 6.40 1.27 -11.40
N TRP A 16 5.84 1.88 -10.35
CA TRP A 16 5.31 3.24 -10.47
C TRP A 16 6.38 4.28 -10.74
N GLN A 17 7.60 4.04 -10.30
CA GLN A 17 8.71 4.97 -10.53
C GLN A 17 9.01 5.16 -12.02
N THR A 18 8.75 4.15 -12.83
CA THR A 18 9.01 4.20 -14.27
C THR A 18 7.76 4.36 -15.11
N GLN A 19 6.59 4.05 -14.56
CA GLN A 19 5.35 4.01 -15.35
C GLN A 19 4.42 5.21 -15.11
N ASP A 20 4.36 5.72 -13.89
CA ASP A 20 3.41 6.78 -13.58
C ASP A 20 3.85 7.58 -12.36
N LYS A 21 4.45 8.71 -12.64
CA LYS A 21 4.96 9.59 -11.57
C LYS A 21 3.86 10.18 -10.70
N LYS A 22 2.67 10.37 -11.24
CA LYS A 22 1.53 10.85 -10.45
C LYS A 22 1.13 9.84 -9.40
N THR A 23 1.06 8.58 -9.80
CA THR A 23 0.73 7.50 -8.88
C THR A 23 1.80 7.36 -7.81
N LEU A 24 3.06 7.45 -8.19
CA LEU A 24 4.16 7.42 -7.23
C LEU A 24 4.04 8.54 -6.20
N LYS A 25 3.75 9.75 -6.65
CA LYS A 25 3.55 10.89 -5.76
C LYS A 25 2.42 10.63 -4.77
N ARG A 26 1.33 10.07 -5.26
CA ARG A 26 0.18 9.77 -4.41
C ARG A 26 0.54 8.72 -3.35
N ILE A 27 1.28 7.69 -3.74
CA ILE A 27 1.74 6.66 -2.81
C ILE A 27 2.62 7.29 -1.73
N ASN A 28 3.57 8.12 -2.12
CA ASN A 28 4.45 8.78 -1.16
C ASN A 28 3.67 9.67 -0.19
N LEU A 29 2.66 10.36 -0.69
CA LEU A 29 1.80 11.20 0.15
C LEU A 29 1.04 10.35 1.16
N LEU A 30 0.49 9.22 0.72
CA LEU A 30 -0.22 8.30 1.60
C LEU A 30 0.71 7.73 2.68
N LEU A 31 1.92 7.35 2.32
CA LEU A 31 2.88 6.83 3.29
C LEU A 31 3.21 7.86 4.36
N LYS A 32 3.38 9.11 3.96
CA LYS A 32 3.60 10.20 4.92
C LYS A 32 2.40 10.41 5.83
N ASP A 33 1.20 10.30 5.27
CA ASP A 33 -0.01 10.47 6.05
C ASP A 33 -0.18 9.35 7.06
N ILE A 34 0.17 8.11 6.69
CA ILE A 34 0.16 6.99 7.62
C ILE A 34 1.10 7.26 8.79
N GLU A 35 2.28 7.79 8.53
CA GLU A 35 3.22 8.13 9.60
C GLU A 35 2.65 9.15 10.58
N ARG A 36 1.90 10.12 10.06
CA ARG A 36 1.35 11.19 10.90
C ARG A 36 0.08 10.78 11.62
N ASN A 37 -0.79 10.08 10.93
CA ASN A 37 -2.16 9.88 11.40
C ASN A 37 -2.52 8.42 11.67
N GLY A 38 -1.61 7.49 11.47
CA GLY A 38 -1.87 6.09 11.72
C GLY A 38 -2.94 5.54 10.80
N ASN A 39 -3.98 4.97 11.40
CA ASN A 39 -5.08 4.37 10.63
C ASN A 39 -6.23 5.35 10.37
N ASP A 40 -5.94 6.64 10.42
CA ASP A 40 -6.90 7.70 10.13
C ASP A 40 -6.25 8.66 9.13
N GLY A 41 -7.04 9.33 8.30
CA GLY A 41 -6.48 10.30 7.38
C GLY A 41 -6.98 10.13 5.95
N ILE A 42 -6.13 10.49 4.98
CA ILE A 42 -6.54 10.53 3.58
C ILE A 42 -6.56 9.13 2.95
N GLY A 43 -7.23 9.00 1.81
CA GLY A 43 -7.27 7.74 1.07
C GLY A 43 -8.27 6.75 1.59
N LYS A 44 -9.22 7.20 2.40
CA LYS A 44 -10.28 6.34 2.95
C LYS A 44 -9.74 5.10 3.64
N PRO A 45 -9.02 5.24 4.75
CA PRO A 45 -8.48 4.09 5.47
C PRO A 45 -9.58 3.11 5.84
N GLU A 46 -9.35 1.84 5.62
CA GLU A 46 -10.34 0.80 5.82
C GLU A 46 -9.69 -0.46 6.36
N PRO A 47 -10.20 -1.01 7.49
CA PRO A 47 -9.65 -2.27 8.00
C PRO A 47 -10.07 -3.42 7.09
N LEU A 48 -9.16 -4.37 6.91
CA LEU A 48 -9.41 -5.54 6.09
C LEU A 48 -9.81 -6.73 6.96
N THR A 49 -10.42 -7.73 6.32
CA THR A 49 -10.91 -8.92 7.02
C THR A 49 -10.33 -10.17 6.36
N GLY A 50 -10.67 -11.34 6.92
CA GLY A 50 -10.20 -12.61 6.39
C GLY A 50 -8.71 -12.77 6.57
N ASP A 51 -8.03 -13.20 5.53
CA ASP A 51 -6.60 -13.46 5.57
C ASP A 51 -5.77 -12.22 5.84
N LEU A 52 -6.34 -11.05 5.58
CA LEU A 52 -5.67 -9.78 5.81
C LEU A 52 -6.19 -9.07 7.07
N SER A 53 -6.83 -9.81 7.96
CA SER A 53 -7.28 -9.26 9.23
C SER A 53 -6.11 -8.63 9.98
N GLY A 54 -6.31 -7.42 10.48
CA GLY A 54 -5.24 -6.66 11.12
C GLY A 54 -4.52 -5.71 10.18
N TYR A 55 -4.71 -5.87 8.88
CA TYR A 55 -4.18 -4.94 7.89
C TYR A 55 -5.23 -3.91 7.52
N TRP A 56 -4.76 -2.80 6.95
CA TRP A 56 -5.58 -1.69 6.50
C TRP A 56 -5.27 -1.39 5.05
N SER A 57 -6.21 -0.77 4.35
CA SER A 57 -5.97 -0.30 3.01
C SER A 57 -6.27 1.18 2.89
N ARG A 58 -5.57 1.84 1.98
CA ARG A 58 -5.87 3.21 1.58
C ARG A 58 -5.87 3.28 0.07
N ARG A 59 -6.77 4.08 -0.48
CA ARG A 59 -6.89 4.22 -1.92
C ARG A 59 -5.78 5.07 -2.49
N ILE A 60 -5.09 4.51 -3.48
CA ILE A 60 -4.18 5.27 -4.33
C ILE A 60 -5.02 5.93 -5.43
N ASP A 61 -5.84 5.12 -6.10
CA ASP A 61 -6.82 5.55 -7.11
C ASP A 61 -7.95 4.52 -7.15
N ASP A 62 -8.78 4.55 -8.19
CA ASP A 62 -9.94 3.65 -8.29
C ASP A 62 -9.55 2.18 -8.36
N CYS A 63 -8.37 1.87 -8.85
CA CYS A 63 -7.94 0.50 -9.09
C CYS A 63 -6.86 0.03 -8.13
N ASN A 64 -6.12 0.95 -7.53
CA ASN A 64 -4.93 0.62 -6.76
C ASN A 64 -5.05 1.03 -5.31
N ARG A 65 -4.47 0.22 -4.42
CA ARG A 65 -4.51 0.47 -2.97
C ARG A 65 -3.16 0.18 -2.34
N ILE A 66 -2.87 0.90 -1.26
CA ILE A 66 -1.80 0.52 -0.36
C ILE A 66 -2.43 -0.39 0.69
N VAL A 67 -1.85 -1.56 0.90
CA VAL A 67 -2.23 -2.46 1.98
C VAL A 67 -1.09 -2.52 2.96
N TYR A 68 -1.37 -2.24 4.22
CA TYR A 68 -0.33 -2.06 5.23
C TYR A 68 -0.81 -2.43 6.62
N LYS A 69 0.14 -2.55 7.53
CA LYS A 69 -0.12 -2.77 8.95
C LYS A 69 0.91 -2.00 9.74
N ILE A 70 0.50 -1.35 10.82
CA ILE A 70 1.41 -0.66 11.72
C ILE A 70 1.73 -1.57 12.90
N GLU A 71 3.01 -1.85 13.13
CA GLU A 71 3.48 -2.60 14.28
C GLU A 71 4.60 -1.81 14.94
N GLY A 72 4.34 -1.30 16.15
CA GLY A 72 5.30 -0.45 16.83
C GLY A 72 5.62 0.78 16.01
N ASP A 73 6.89 0.96 15.64
CA ASP A 73 7.30 2.09 14.81
C ASP A 73 7.56 1.69 13.35
N ILE A 74 7.01 0.56 12.92
CA ILE A 74 7.17 0.05 11.56
C ILE A 74 5.85 0.06 10.82
N ILE A 75 5.84 0.59 9.61
CA ILE A 75 4.73 0.41 8.67
C ILE A 75 5.11 -0.74 7.76
N LYS A 76 4.38 -1.84 7.87
CA LYS A 76 4.59 -3.01 7.02
C LYS A 76 3.69 -2.90 5.79
N ILE A 77 4.29 -2.76 4.62
CA ILE A 77 3.56 -2.56 3.37
C ILE A 77 3.62 -3.85 2.58
N VAL A 78 2.44 -4.41 2.27
CA VAL A 78 2.35 -5.69 1.56
C VAL A 78 1.84 -5.53 0.13
N GLN A 79 1.32 -4.35 -0.21
CA GLN A 79 0.83 -4.09 -1.56
C GLN A 79 0.78 -2.59 -1.81
N CYS A 80 1.15 -2.18 -3.01
CA CYS A 80 1.02 -0.81 -3.50
C CYS A 80 0.47 -0.82 -4.92
N GLY A 81 -0.56 -1.60 -5.17
CA GLY A 81 -1.10 -1.73 -6.51
C GLY A 81 -2.46 -2.38 -6.50
N SER A 82 -2.79 -3.03 -7.59
CA SER A 82 -4.07 -3.69 -7.76
C SER A 82 -4.00 -5.13 -7.23
N HIS A 83 -5.08 -5.59 -6.60
CA HIS A 83 -5.21 -6.98 -6.22
C HIS A 83 -5.06 -7.92 -7.42
N TYR A 84 -5.65 -7.54 -8.53
CA TYR A 84 -5.65 -8.37 -9.71
C TYR A 84 -4.25 -8.53 -10.29
N ARG A 85 -3.43 -7.54 -10.12
CA ARG A 85 -2.06 -7.57 -10.56
C ARG A 85 -1.27 -8.71 -9.92
N ASP A 86 -1.45 -8.88 -8.61
CA ASP A 86 -0.79 -9.96 -7.90
C ASP A 86 -1.31 -11.32 -8.35
N LYS A 87 -2.61 -11.43 -8.51
CA LYS A 87 -3.23 -12.66 -8.98
C LYS A 87 -2.79 -13.00 -10.39
N SER A 88 -2.68 -11.99 -11.24
CA SER A 88 -2.21 -12.20 -12.61
C SER A 88 -0.81 -12.80 -12.62
N ARG A 89 0.07 -12.29 -11.79
CA ARG A 89 1.42 -12.83 -11.70
C ARG A 89 1.44 -14.27 -11.25
N LYS A 90 0.55 -14.63 -10.34
CA LYS A 90 0.45 -16.01 -9.87
C LYS A 90 -0.09 -16.94 -10.93
N GLY A 91 -0.91 -16.43 -11.81
CA GLY A 91 -1.50 -17.22 -12.89
C GLY A 91 -0.57 -17.47 -14.05
N GLU A 92 0.56 -16.84 -14.03
CA GLU A 92 1.54 -16.99 -15.13
C GLU A 92 2.40 -18.25 -14.98
#